data_0930568b2df15166793dc60617d601e5
#
_entry.id   0930568b2df15166793dc60617d601e5
#
_cell.length_a   1.000
_cell.length_b   1.000
_cell.length_c   1.000
_cell.angle_alpha   90.00
_cell.angle_beta   90.00
_cell.angle_gamma   90.00
#
_symmetry.space_group_name_H-M   'P 1'
#
loop_
_entity.id
_entity.type
_entity.pdbx_description
1 polymer ?
#
loop_
_entity_poly.entity_id
_entity_poly.type
_entity_poly.pdbx_seq_one_letter_code
_entity_poly.pdbx_strand_id
1 'polypeptide(L)'
;KSASAGREALGEPILDEGDVILSGEMKQEAGFQQFRLASPATLRHLCIEVLSSYDGQSSRLSEIELLDGTGNPVNADSWKIVYASTEEPVVCDAELMFDGDAKTMWHSRWNGTRPPYPHRLIIDLGEIQTISAVRLAGRKEVMPGAVKAFRLYGRPQFFLFK
;
A
#
# COMPACT_ATOMS: atom_id res chain seq x y z
N LYS A 1 13.09 -18.89 4.15
CA LYS A 1 11.83 -18.87 3.41
C LYS A 1 11.34 -17.44 3.39
N SER A 2 11.00 -16.92 2.19
CA SER A 2 10.42 -15.57 2.06
C SER A 2 9.14 -15.47 2.89
N ALA A 3 9.00 -14.38 3.65
CA ALA A 3 7.79 -14.12 4.42
C ALA A 3 6.54 -13.97 3.54
N SER A 4 6.74 -13.71 2.24
CA SER A 4 5.66 -13.56 1.27
C SER A 4 5.06 -14.88 0.79
N ALA A 5 5.75 -16.01 1.02
CA ALA A 5 5.26 -17.31 0.59
C ALA A 5 3.97 -17.67 1.33
N GLY A 6 2.86 -17.72 0.61
CA GLY A 6 1.54 -18.06 1.13
C GLY A 6 0.59 -16.89 1.36
N ARG A 7 1.01 -15.65 1.21
CA ARG A 7 0.13 -14.48 1.37
C ARG A 7 -0.97 -14.46 0.30
N GLU A 8 -0.64 -14.86 -0.93
CA GLU A 8 -1.58 -14.96 -2.04
C GLU A 8 -2.59 -16.10 -1.87
N ALA A 9 -2.32 -17.05 -0.99
CA ALA A 9 -3.16 -18.23 -0.78
C ALA A 9 -4.48 -17.92 -0.06
N LEU A 10 -4.64 -16.71 0.49
CA LEU A 10 -5.87 -16.30 1.17
C LEU A 10 -7.03 -16.05 0.20
N GLY A 11 -6.77 -15.99 -1.10
CA GLY A 11 -7.76 -15.60 -2.11
C GLY A 11 -7.80 -14.09 -2.31
N GLU A 12 -8.95 -13.56 -2.70
CA GLU A 12 -9.12 -12.12 -2.92
C GLU A 12 -9.85 -11.48 -1.75
N PRO A 13 -9.40 -10.30 -1.28
CA PRO A 13 -10.14 -9.58 -0.25
C PRO A 13 -11.48 -9.09 -0.78
N ILE A 14 -12.49 -9.16 0.07
CA ILE A 14 -13.81 -8.59 -0.21
C ILE A 14 -13.74 -7.12 0.18
N LEU A 15 -13.86 -6.22 -0.80
CA LEU A 15 -13.77 -4.78 -0.61
C LEU A 15 -15.16 -4.15 -0.73
N ASP A 16 -15.49 -3.30 0.23
CA ASP A 16 -16.74 -2.55 0.27
C ASP A 16 -16.47 -1.08 -0.01
N GLU A 17 -17.25 -0.47 -0.90
CA GLU A 17 -17.14 0.96 -1.21
C GLU A 17 -17.29 1.85 0.02
N GLY A 18 -18.04 1.40 1.03
CA GLY A 18 -18.18 2.12 2.31
C GLY A 18 -16.89 2.21 3.11
N ASP A 19 -15.90 1.37 2.83
CA ASP A 19 -14.60 1.38 3.49
C ASP A 19 -13.56 2.22 2.75
N VAL A 20 -13.89 2.83 1.61
CA VAL A 20 -12.97 3.70 0.87
C VAL A 20 -12.71 4.96 1.69
N ILE A 21 -11.45 5.20 2.02
CA ILE A 21 -11.04 6.39 2.77
C ILE A 21 -10.32 7.41 1.87
N LEU A 22 -9.81 6.96 0.73
CA LEU A 22 -9.10 7.83 -0.21
C LEU A 22 -9.08 7.21 -1.61
N SER A 23 -9.32 8.02 -2.62
CA SER A 23 -9.04 7.70 -4.03
C SER A 23 -8.20 8.82 -4.61
N GLY A 24 -7.16 8.47 -5.38
CA GLY A 24 -6.30 9.50 -5.93
C GLY A 24 -5.39 9.00 -7.02
N GLU A 25 -4.58 9.92 -7.51
CA GLU A 25 -3.52 9.64 -8.45
C GLU A 25 -2.21 10.23 -7.93
N MET A 26 -1.15 9.45 -7.98
CA MET A 26 0.20 9.96 -7.75
C MET A 26 0.72 10.63 -9.03
N LYS A 27 1.49 11.69 -8.86
CA LYS A 27 2.28 12.25 -9.94
C LYS A 27 3.52 11.39 -10.15
N GLN A 28 4.04 11.37 -11.36
CA GLN A 28 5.28 10.67 -11.70
C GLN A 28 6.49 11.51 -11.23
N GLU A 29 6.61 11.65 -9.91
CA GLU A 29 7.65 12.45 -9.26
C GLU A 29 8.28 11.64 -8.13
N ALA A 30 9.55 11.93 -7.81
CA ALA A 30 10.23 11.33 -6.67
C ALA A 30 9.76 11.96 -5.36
N GLY A 31 9.88 11.21 -4.26
CA GLY A 31 9.58 11.69 -2.92
C GLY A 31 8.13 11.54 -2.52
N PHE A 32 7.82 12.06 -1.33
CA PHE A 32 6.49 11.96 -0.75
C PHE A 32 5.49 12.89 -1.42
N GLN A 33 4.30 12.37 -1.65
CA GLN A 33 3.11 13.11 -2.04
C GLN A 33 2.06 12.93 -0.95
N GLN A 34 1.47 14.02 -0.48
CA GLN A 34 0.51 13.99 0.61
C GLN A 34 -0.91 14.09 0.09
N PHE A 35 -1.76 13.21 0.62
CA PHE A 35 -3.18 13.14 0.28
C PHE A 35 -3.99 13.31 1.55
N ARG A 36 -4.77 14.39 1.62
CA ARG A 36 -5.65 14.65 2.75
C ARG A 36 -6.94 13.86 2.59
N LEU A 37 -7.39 13.21 3.67
CA LEU A 37 -8.69 12.56 3.67
C LEU A 37 -9.82 13.60 3.73
N ALA A 38 -10.97 13.29 3.13
CA ALA A 38 -12.15 14.15 3.19
C ALA A 38 -12.65 14.31 4.65
N SER A 39 -12.51 13.25 5.43
CA SER A 39 -12.79 13.24 6.87
C SER A 39 -11.83 12.27 7.55
N PRO A 40 -11.56 12.46 8.87
CA PRO A 40 -10.71 11.50 9.58
C PRO A 40 -11.26 10.08 9.50
N ALA A 41 -10.37 9.11 9.32
CA ALA A 41 -10.73 7.69 9.26
C ALA A 41 -10.16 6.95 10.46
N THR A 42 -10.98 6.10 11.07
CA THR A 42 -10.58 5.22 12.16
C THR A 42 -10.47 3.81 11.62
N LEU A 43 -9.28 3.24 11.69
CA LEU A 43 -8.99 1.94 11.09
C LEU A 43 -7.90 1.20 11.87
N ARG A 44 -7.87 -0.11 11.71
CA ARG A 44 -6.74 -0.95 12.08
C ARG A 44 -6.17 -1.65 10.85
N HIS A 45 -7.01 -1.98 9.87
CA HIS A 45 -6.63 -2.68 8.65
C HIS A 45 -6.75 -1.75 7.46
N LEU A 46 -5.68 -1.65 6.69
CA LEU A 46 -5.59 -0.79 5.50
C LEU A 46 -5.35 -1.65 4.28
N CYS A 47 -6.20 -1.52 3.27
CA CYS A 47 -5.96 -2.11 1.95
C CYS A 47 -5.52 -1.03 0.98
N ILE A 48 -4.36 -1.23 0.36
CA ILE A 48 -3.88 -0.40 -0.74
C ILE A 48 -4.25 -1.13 -2.02
N GLU A 49 -5.09 -0.52 -2.85
CA GLU A 49 -5.46 -1.03 -4.16
C GLU A 49 -4.79 -0.17 -5.24
N VAL A 50 -3.87 -0.76 -5.97
CA VAL A 50 -3.19 -0.12 -7.09
C VAL A 50 -3.95 -0.43 -8.35
N LEU A 51 -4.50 0.58 -9.00
CA LEU A 51 -5.35 0.44 -10.18
C LEU A 51 -4.59 0.58 -11.49
N SER A 52 -3.50 1.35 -11.49
CA SER A 52 -2.68 1.56 -12.67
C SER A 52 -1.29 2.09 -12.30
N SER A 53 -0.37 2.00 -13.26
CA SER A 53 0.95 2.62 -13.17
C SER A 53 1.26 3.36 -14.46
N TYR A 54 2.35 4.13 -14.45
CA TYR A 54 2.72 4.95 -15.61
C TYR A 54 3.27 4.13 -16.78
N ASP A 55 3.81 2.92 -16.54
CA ASP A 55 4.23 2.01 -17.62
C ASP A 55 3.16 0.96 -17.98
N GLY A 56 2.08 0.86 -17.19
CA GLY A 56 0.99 -0.09 -17.41
C GLY A 56 1.36 -1.55 -17.18
N GLN A 57 2.57 -1.86 -16.73
CA GLN A 57 3.07 -3.23 -16.59
C GLN A 57 3.40 -3.61 -15.15
N SER A 58 4.17 -2.78 -14.47
CA SER A 58 4.59 -3.04 -13.10
C SER A 58 4.29 -1.85 -12.20
N SER A 59 4.22 -2.11 -10.90
CA SER A 59 3.97 -1.09 -9.89
C SER A 59 5.03 -1.14 -8.82
N ARG A 60 5.40 0.02 -8.31
CA ARG A 60 6.34 0.15 -7.20
C ARG A 60 5.96 1.32 -6.31
N LEU A 61 6.18 1.14 -5.01
CA LEU A 61 5.92 2.14 -3.99
C LEU A 61 7.01 2.04 -2.93
N SER A 62 7.73 3.14 -2.70
CA SER A 62 8.85 3.15 -1.76
C SER A 62 8.40 3.21 -0.32
N GLU A 63 7.50 4.14 0.01
CA GLU A 63 7.07 4.35 1.37
C GLU A 63 5.61 4.76 1.47
N ILE A 64 4.99 4.34 2.57
CA ILE A 64 3.68 4.83 3.00
C ILE A 64 3.78 5.32 4.44
N GLU A 65 3.25 6.51 4.70
CA GLU A 65 3.05 7.04 6.03
C GLU A 65 1.59 7.42 6.23
N LEU A 66 1.09 7.16 7.42
CA LEU A 66 -0.22 7.61 7.85
C LEU A 66 -0.04 8.75 8.84
N LEU A 67 -0.76 9.86 8.64
CA LEU A 67 -0.65 11.03 9.50
C LEU A 67 -1.86 11.14 10.41
N ASP A 68 -1.61 11.39 11.69
CA ASP A 68 -2.66 11.61 12.68
C ASP A 68 -3.29 13.00 12.55
N GLY A 69 -4.23 13.34 13.43
CA GLY A 69 -4.94 14.63 13.41
C GLY A 69 -4.06 15.85 13.66
N THR A 70 -2.82 15.66 14.16
CA THR A 70 -1.84 16.73 14.36
C THR A 70 -0.86 16.85 13.20
N GLY A 71 -0.98 15.97 12.19
CA GLY A 71 -0.07 15.94 11.04
C GLY A 71 1.20 15.15 11.27
N ASN A 72 1.31 14.42 12.38
CA ASN A 72 2.48 13.60 12.69
C ASN A 72 2.32 12.19 12.15
N PRO A 73 3.42 11.57 11.67
CA PRO A 73 3.36 10.17 11.25
C PRO A 73 3.01 9.24 12.42
N VAL A 74 2.12 8.29 12.15
CA VAL A 74 1.83 7.18 13.05
C VAL A 74 3.02 6.23 13.04
N ASN A 75 3.44 5.75 14.24
CA ASN A 75 4.54 4.80 14.34
C ASN A 75 4.17 3.49 13.63
N ALA A 76 5.05 3.03 12.73
CA ALA A 76 4.83 1.84 11.91
C ALA A 76 5.50 0.57 12.46
N ASP A 77 6.08 0.60 13.66
CA ASP A 77 6.82 -0.54 14.21
C ASP A 77 5.95 -1.78 14.43
N SER A 78 4.64 -1.59 14.66
CA SER A 78 3.67 -2.68 14.87
C SER A 78 3.01 -3.15 13.57
N TRP A 79 3.29 -2.51 12.44
CA TRP A 79 2.62 -2.85 11.18
C TRP A 79 3.09 -4.17 10.64
N LYS A 80 2.16 -4.92 10.03
CA LYS A 80 2.42 -6.21 9.39
C LYS A 80 1.66 -6.31 8.08
N ILE A 81 2.30 -6.87 7.07
CA ILE A 81 1.60 -7.26 5.85
C ILE A 81 0.86 -8.56 6.13
N VAL A 82 -0.47 -8.54 5.96
CA VAL A 82 -1.30 -9.74 6.10
C VAL A 82 -1.70 -10.32 4.75
N TYR A 83 -1.62 -9.52 3.68
CA TYR A 83 -1.95 -9.97 2.33
C TYR A 83 -1.18 -9.14 1.30
N ALA A 84 -0.71 -9.78 0.27
CA ALA A 84 -0.14 -9.14 -0.92
C ALA A 84 -0.53 -9.97 -2.13
N SER A 85 -1.32 -9.39 -3.05
CA SER A 85 -1.70 -10.08 -4.29
C SER A 85 -0.50 -10.29 -5.20
N THR A 86 0.50 -9.45 -5.08
CA THR A 86 1.74 -9.53 -5.85
C THR A 86 2.88 -8.82 -5.12
N GLU A 87 4.04 -9.42 -5.15
CA GLU A 87 5.30 -8.82 -4.71
C GLU A 87 6.45 -9.59 -5.34
N GLU A 88 7.60 -8.94 -5.54
CA GLU A 88 8.81 -9.66 -5.94
C GLU A 88 9.50 -10.17 -4.67
N PRO A 89 9.42 -11.47 -4.38
CA PRO A 89 9.86 -12.01 -3.09
C PRO A 89 11.35 -11.76 -2.82
N VAL A 90 11.68 -11.51 -1.55
CA VAL A 90 13.02 -11.28 -1.02
C VAL A 90 13.63 -9.94 -1.42
N VAL A 91 13.42 -9.51 -2.65
CA VAL A 91 14.05 -8.30 -3.19
C VAL A 91 13.20 -7.06 -2.95
N CYS A 92 11.87 -7.19 -3.14
CA CYS A 92 10.93 -6.08 -3.07
C CYS A 92 9.64 -6.51 -2.38
N ASP A 93 9.77 -7.08 -1.19
CA ASP A 93 8.64 -7.47 -0.34
C ASP A 93 7.83 -6.26 0.10
N ALA A 94 6.57 -6.46 0.38
CA ALA A 94 5.64 -5.38 0.72
C ALA A 94 6.01 -4.65 2.02
N GLU A 95 6.68 -5.30 2.97
CA GLU A 95 7.17 -4.67 4.20
C GLU A 95 8.12 -3.51 3.96
N LEU A 96 8.77 -3.47 2.80
CA LEU A 96 9.69 -2.39 2.45
C LEU A 96 8.97 -1.04 2.27
N MET A 97 7.63 -1.05 2.15
CA MET A 97 6.86 0.19 2.07
C MET A 97 6.82 1.00 3.37
N PHE A 98 7.18 0.39 4.49
CA PHE A 98 7.15 1.08 5.79
C PHE A 98 8.39 0.77 6.65
N ASP A 99 9.53 0.56 6.00
CA ASP A 99 10.81 0.32 6.68
C ASP A 99 11.58 1.62 6.98
N GLY A 100 11.07 2.77 6.56
CA GLY A 100 11.71 4.06 6.76
C GLY A 100 12.87 4.36 5.81
N ASP A 101 13.11 3.50 4.82
CA ASP A 101 14.18 3.69 3.84
C ASP A 101 13.58 3.96 2.45
N ALA A 102 13.71 5.20 1.97
CA ALA A 102 13.20 5.60 0.67
C ALA A 102 13.92 4.94 -0.52
N LYS A 103 14.99 4.20 -0.27
CA LYS A 103 15.73 3.47 -1.32
C LYS A 103 15.16 2.08 -1.56
N THR A 104 14.48 1.51 -0.58
CA THR A 104 13.79 0.22 -0.72
C THR A 104 12.36 0.46 -1.16
N MET A 105 11.72 -0.57 -1.70
CA MET A 105 10.36 -0.44 -2.23
C MET A 105 9.67 -1.79 -2.32
N TRP A 106 8.34 -1.75 -2.23
CA TRP A 106 7.52 -2.80 -2.78
C TRP A 106 7.53 -2.70 -4.31
N HIS A 107 7.58 -3.84 -4.97
CA HIS A 107 7.45 -3.94 -6.43
C HIS A 107 6.58 -5.13 -6.77
N SER A 108 5.63 -4.95 -7.69
CA SER A 108 4.85 -6.06 -8.21
C SER A 108 5.77 -7.07 -8.92
N ARG A 109 5.35 -8.33 -8.95
CA ARG A 109 6.17 -9.41 -9.49
C ARG A 109 6.53 -9.15 -10.95
N TRP A 110 7.81 -9.29 -11.26
CA TRP A 110 8.31 -9.22 -12.64
C TRP A 110 9.02 -10.50 -13.06
N ASN A 111 9.53 -11.29 -12.12
CA ASN A 111 10.22 -12.55 -12.39
C ASN A 111 9.18 -13.67 -12.54
N GLY A 112 8.95 -14.10 -13.77
CA GLY A 112 7.90 -15.05 -14.11
C GLY A 112 6.63 -14.35 -14.59
N THR A 113 5.47 -14.78 -14.10
CA THR A 113 4.18 -14.21 -14.48
C THR A 113 3.97 -12.84 -13.85
N ARG A 114 3.65 -11.85 -14.66
CA ARG A 114 3.23 -10.53 -14.18
C ARG A 114 1.71 -10.56 -13.97
N PRO A 115 1.22 -10.42 -12.74
CA PRO A 115 -0.21 -10.42 -12.49
C PRO A 115 -0.88 -9.17 -13.05
N PRO A 116 -2.16 -9.27 -13.47
CA PRO A 116 -2.92 -8.11 -13.94
C PRO A 116 -3.32 -7.19 -12.80
N TYR A 117 -3.68 -5.95 -13.13
CA TYR A 117 -4.30 -5.03 -12.19
C TYR A 117 -5.74 -5.49 -11.85
N PRO A 118 -6.28 -5.12 -10.68
CA PRO A 118 -5.64 -4.32 -9.63
C PRO A 118 -4.69 -5.14 -8.76
N HIS A 119 -3.72 -4.48 -8.16
CA HIS A 119 -2.87 -5.08 -7.13
C HIS A 119 -3.36 -4.65 -5.76
N ARG A 120 -3.37 -5.56 -4.79
CA ARG A 120 -3.90 -5.28 -3.45
C ARG A 120 -2.93 -5.73 -2.38
N LEU A 121 -2.71 -4.84 -1.42
CA LEU A 121 -1.83 -5.07 -0.28
C LEU A 121 -2.62 -4.72 0.97
N ILE A 122 -2.58 -5.57 2.00
CA ILE A 122 -3.27 -5.29 3.26
C ILE A 122 -2.26 -5.24 4.40
N ILE A 123 -2.33 -4.14 5.15
CA ILE A 123 -1.50 -3.89 6.34
C ILE A 123 -2.41 -3.97 7.57
N ASP A 124 -1.99 -4.75 8.57
CA ASP A 124 -2.52 -4.67 9.93
C ASP A 124 -1.65 -3.67 10.70
N LEU A 125 -2.24 -2.59 11.16
CA LEU A 125 -1.53 -1.54 11.92
C LEU A 125 -1.22 -1.97 13.35
N GLY A 126 -1.73 -3.13 13.79
CA GLY A 126 -1.52 -3.66 15.13
C GLY A 126 -2.46 -3.09 16.18
N GLU A 127 -2.98 -1.90 15.96
CA GLU A 127 -3.94 -1.23 16.84
C GLU A 127 -4.82 -0.27 16.03
N ILE A 128 -5.92 0.15 16.62
CA ILE A 128 -6.81 1.13 15.99
C ILE A 128 -6.14 2.50 15.99
N GLN A 129 -6.14 3.16 14.83
CA GLN A 129 -5.61 4.50 14.62
C GLN A 129 -6.69 5.39 14.00
N THR A 130 -6.63 6.67 14.30
CA THR A 130 -7.41 7.69 13.59
C THR A 130 -6.45 8.55 12.79
N ILE A 131 -6.64 8.60 11.48
CA ILE A 131 -5.75 9.31 10.56
C ILE A 131 -6.47 10.40 9.80
N SER A 132 -5.75 11.44 9.40
CA SER A 132 -6.28 12.59 8.65
C SER A 132 -5.67 12.72 7.26
N ALA A 133 -4.52 12.11 7.02
CA ALA A 133 -3.83 12.17 5.73
C ALA A 133 -2.95 10.95 5.52
N VAL A 134 -2.56 10.74 4.27
CA VAL A 134 -1.64 9.68 3.86
C VAL A 134 -0.54 10.30 3.02
N ARG A 135 0.70 9.86 3.23
CA ARG A 135 1.83 10.22 2.38
C ARG A 135 2.33 8.98 1.67
N LEU A 136 2.45 9.07 0.36
CA LEU A 136 2.96 8.00 -0.48
C LEU A 136 4.22 8.49 -1.18
N ALA A 137 5.29 7.70 -1.14
CA ALA A 137 6.53 8.04 -1.81
C ALA A 137 6.77 7.14 -3.01
N GLY A 138 6.99 7.75 -4.16
CA GLY A 138 7.63 7.09 -5.28
C GLY A 138 9.12 6.90 -4.99
N ARG A 139 9.80 6.12 -5.83
CA ARG A 139 11.24 5.91 -5.71
C ARG A 139 11.98 7.25 -5.84
N LYS A 140 13.19 7.33 -5.25
CA LYS A 140 14.03 8.54 -5.31
C LYS A 140 14.30 9.01 -6.74
N GLU A 141 14.50 8.06 -7.65
CA GLU A 141 14.56 8.37 -9.09
C GLU A 141 13.21 8.11 -9.73
N VAL A 142 12.81 8.98 -10.65
CA VAL A 142 11.58 8.79 -11.42
C VAL A 142 11.73 7.55 -12.30
N MET A 143 10.85 6.57 -12.10
CA MET A 143 10.91 5.29 -12.79
C MET A 143 9.57 4.98 -13.47
N PRO A 144 9.58 4.29 -14.61
CA PRO A 144 8.35 3.99 -15.36
C PRO A 144 7.27 3.27 -14.54
N GLY A 145 7.64 2.37 -13.63
CA GLY A 145 6.69 1.61 -12.81
C GLY A 145 6.05 2.37 -11.64
N ALA A 146 6.11 3.70 -11.60
CA ALA A 146 5.46 4.47 -10.55
C ALA A 146 3.95 4.23 -10.54
N VAL A 147 3.38 4.07 -9.35
CA VAL A 147 1.93 3.96 -9.17
C VAL A 147 1.25 5.22 -9.70
N LYS A 148 0.15 5.05 -10.42
CA LYS A 148 -0.68 6.15 -10.90
C LYS A 148 -1.98 6.21 -10.09
N ALA A 149 -3.02 5.54 -10.54
CA ALA A 149 -4.30 5.53 -9.83
C ALA A 149 -4.27 4.51 -8.69
N PHE A 150 -4.81 4.91 -7.55
CA PHE A 150 -4.90 4.04 -6.38
C PHE A 150 -6.16 4.35 -5.59
N ARG A 151 -6.51 3.40 -4.73
CA ARG A 151 -7.61 3.54 -3.79
C ARG A 151 -7.19 2.91 -2.46
N LEU A 152 -7.54 3.55 -1.36
CA LEU A 152 -7.29 3.03 -0.02
C LEU A 152 -8.62 2.70 0.66
N TYR A 153 -8.66 1.50 1.24
CA TYR A 153 -9.77 1.05 2.07
C TYR A 153 -9.26 0.91 3.50
N GLY A 154 -10.03 1.41 4.45
CA GLY A 154 -9.67 1.32 5.87
C GLY A 154 -10.87 0.89 6.70
N ARG A 155 -10.64 -0.02 7.64
CA ARG A 155 -11.67 -0.48 8.57
C ARG A 155 -11.06 -0.95 9.89
N PRO A 156 -11.83 -0.89 11.00
CA PRO A 156 -11.35 -1.41 12.28
C PRO A 156 -11.21 -2.94 12.29
N GLN A 157 -12.09 -3.65 11.56
CA GLN A 157 -12.12 -5.11 11.53
C GLN A 157 -11.21 -5.67 10.43
N PHE A 158 -10.92 -6.97 10.50
CA PHE A 158 -10.21 -7.67 9.42
C PHE A 158 -11.00 -7.61 8.12
N PHE A 159 -10.30 -7.53 6.99
CA PHE A 159 -10.91 -7.77 5.69
C PHE A 159 -11.25 -9.25 5.56
N LEU A 160 -12.40 -9.54 4.98
CA LEU A 160 -12.81 -10.90 4.66
C LEU A 160 -12.27 -11.29 3.27
N PHE A 161 -12.10 -12.58 3.05
CA PHE A 161 -11.58 -13.12 1.78
C PHE A 161 -12.57 -14.12 1.18
N LYS A 162 -12.58 -14.21 -0.14
CA LYS A 162 -13.39 -15.19 -0.90
C LYS A 162 -12.53 -16.08 -1.78
#